data_83441e33717072e57214676bdf7b2b99
#
_entry.id   83441e33717072e57214676bdf7b2b99
#
_cell.length_a   1.000
_cell.length_b   1.000
_cell.length_c   1.000
_cell.angle_alpha   90.00
_cell.angle_beta   90.00
_cell.angle_gamma   90.00
#
_symmetry.space_group_name_H-M   'P 1'
#
loop_
_entity.id
_entity.type
_entity.pdbx_description
1 polymer ?
#
loop_
_entity_poly.entity_id
_entity_poly.type
_entity_poly.pdbx_seq_one_letter_code
_entity_poly.pdbx_strand_id
1 'polypeptide(L)'
;MKKILAFFGIGVMILLLDLIFNYDEDELNIFISDQEIESLIYTWELQVGRSPTKEDIKNIIDDVIKEEILYREALRLNLDLEDRIIKRRLAQKISFLREETSIAPPDLAELQTFFERNLNDYVYPEKYTFTHYYFSSDRNGKQRAQEAMKIITDNNLPKSDPFMLGKNFVEKSIFEIERDFGDKFTEFLYEPTFDVWLGPIQSAYGYHIVKLLNKIESFTPNLNQVKEKVEVDFYLEEKQKTLDSYLIELRDKYLSLIHI
;
A
#
# COMPACT_ATOMS: atom_id res chain seq x y z
N MET A 1 -48.66 -17.27 -49.79
CA MET A 1 -47.45 -16.44 -49.89
C MET A 1 -47.70 -14.94 -49.65
N LYS A 2 -48.66 -14.26 -50.33
CA LYS A 2 -48.92 -12.80 -50.16
C LYS A 2 -49.24 -12.39 -48.70
N LYS A 3 -50.01 -13.19 -47.98
CA LYS A 3 -50.35 -12.90 -46.52
C LYS A 3 -49.15 -13.01 -45.59
N ILE A 4 -48.21 -13.92 -45.83
CA ILE A 4 -46.97 -14.10 -45.05
C ILE A 4 -46.02 -12.92 -45.33
N LEU A 5 -45.88 -12.49 -46.56
CA LEU A 5 -45.10 -11.31 -46.95
C LEU A 5 -45.65 -10.02 -46.31
N ALA A 6 -46.99 -9.87 -46.28
CA ALA A 6 -47.61 -8.72 -45.61
C ALA A 6 -47.37 -8.73 -44.09
N PHE A 7 -47.39 -9.88 -43.43
CA PHE A 7 -47.11 -10.03 -42.02
C PHE A 7 -45.63 -9.67 -41.68
N PHE A 8 -44.67 -10.14 -42.50
CA PHE A 8 -43.28 -9.76 -42.39
C PHE A 8 -43.05 -8.27 -42.61
N GLY A 9 -43.74 -7.67 -43.60
CA GLY A 9 -43.67 -6.23 -43.89
C GLY A 9 -44.17 -5.38 -42.70
N ILE A 10 -45.26 -5.81 -42.05
CA ILE A 10 -45.77 -5.14 -40.84
C ILE A 10 -44.81 -5.31 -39.68
N GLY A 11 -44.23 -6.48 -39.50
CA GLY A 11 -43.21 -6.71 -38.44
C GLY A 11 -41.95 -5.84 -38.60
N VAL A 12 -41.43 -5.72 -39.82
CA VAL A 12 -40.30 -4.83 -40.13
C VAL A 12 -40.70 -3.36 -39.95
N MET A 13 -41.90 -2.98 -40.31
CA MET A 13 -42.38 -1.61 -40.13
C MET A 13 -42.54 -1.25 -38.65
N ILE A 14 -43.07 -2.16 -37.83
CA ILE A 14 -43.13 -1.96 -36.36
C ILE A 14 -41.74 -1.85 -35.78
N LEU A 15 -40.81 -2.70 -36.20
CA LEU A 15 -39.41 -2.66 -35.73
C LEU A 15 -38.70 -1.36 -36.15
N LEU A 16 -38.97 -0.84 -37.35
CA LEU A 16 -38.45 0.46 -37.80
C LEU A 16 -39.09 1.62 -37.04
N LEU A 17 -40.37 1.54 -36.74
CA LEU A 17 -41.08 2.53 -35.93
C LEU A 17 -40.56 2.50 -34.49
N ASP A 18 -40.34 1.32 -33.93
CA ASP A 18 -39.73 1.16 -32.59
C ASP A 18 -38.33 1.78 -32.53
N LEU A 19 -37.48 1.54 -33.52
CA LEU A 19 -36.15 2.16 -33.68
C LEU A 19 -36.18 3.70 -33.82
N ILE A 20 -37.25 4.26 -34.40
CA ILE A 20 -37.40 5.71 -34.64
C ILE A 20 -38.02 6.40 -33.43
N PHE A 21 -39.03 5.76 -32.78
CA PHE A 21 -39.79 6.37 -31.69
C PHE A 21 -39.27 6.02 -30.29
N ASN A 22 -38.50 4.94 -30.12
CA ASN A 22 -37.81 4.60 -28.89
C ASN A 22 -36.32 5.00 -28.95
N TYR A 23 -35.98 6.04 -29.69
CA TYR A 23 -34.73 6.76 -29.46
C TYR A 23 -34.83 7.42 -28.10
N ASP A 24 -34.14 6.83 -27.15
CA ASP A 24 -34.21 7.19 -25.72
C ASP A 24 -33.91 8.68 -25.51
N GLU A 25 -34.96 9.51 -25.44
CA GLU A 25 -34.82 10.90 -24.96
C GLU A 25 -34.25 10.94 -23.55
N ASP A 26 -34.38 9.85 -22.79
CA ASP A 26 -33.79 9.70 -21.45
C ASP A 26 -32.26 9.68 -21.47
N GLU A 27 -31.63 9.23 -22.57
CA GLU A 27 -30.16 9.29 -22.70
C GLU A 27 -29.62 10.74 -22.77
N LEU A 28 -30.41 11.70 -23.19
CA LEU A 28 -30.01 13.11 -23.30
C LEU A 28 -30.28 13.91 -22.00
N ASN A 29 -31.12 13.40 -21.14
CA ASN A 29 -31.43 14.06 -19.87
C ASN A 29 -30.33 13.79 -18.83
N ILE A 30 -29.77 14.85 -18.25
CA ILE A 30 -28.84 14.75 -17.12
C ILE A 30 -29.64 15.00 -15.86
N PHE A 31 -29.76 13.98 -15.03
CA PHE A 31 -30.41 14.08 -13.72
C PHE A 31 -29.36 14.00 -12.62
N ILE A 32 -29.29 15.03 -11.78
CA ILE A 32 -28.45 15.10 -10.60
C ILE A 32 -29.35 15.11 -9.38
N SER A 33 -29.21 14.14 -8.50
CA SER A 33 -30.05 14.06 -7.30
C SER A 33 -29.64 15.10 -6.24
N ASP A 34 -30.61 15.50 -5.40
CA ASP A 34 -30.32 16.40 -4.27
C ASP A 34 -29.25 15.82 -3.35
N GLN A 35 -29.27 14.50 -3.13
CA GLN A 35 -28.27 13.79 -2.30
C GLN A 35 -26.85 13.89 -2.89
N GLU A 36 -26.73 13.84 -4.20
CA GLU A 36 -25.45 13.99 -4.89
C GLU A 36 -24.92 15.43 -4.75
N ILE A 37 -25.79 16.42 -4.94
CA ILE A 37 -25.46 17.85 -4.74
C ILE A 37 -25.01 18.09 -3.28
N GLU A 38 -25.73 17.57 -2.29
CA GLU A 38 -25.36 17.69 -0.87
C GLU A 38 -23.99 17.06 -0.58
N SER A 39 -23.72 15.89 -1.15
CA SER A 39 -22.42 15.20 -1.00
C SER A 39 -21.26 16.01 -1.61
N LEU A 40 -21.48 16.62 -2.76
CA LEU A 40 -20.50 17.48 -3.42
C LEU A 40 -20.24 18.76 -2.63
N ILE A 41 -21.28 19.39 -2.11
CA ILE A 41 -21.19 20.56 -1.23
C ILE A 41 -20.37 20.22 0.04
N TYR A 42 -20.69 19.10 0.68
CA TYR A 42 -19.97 18.63 1.87
C TYR A 42 -18.47 18.39 1.58
N THR A 43 -18.17 17.74 0.46
CA THR A 43 -16.79 17.49 0.04
C THR A 43 -16.04 18.80 -0.23
N TRP A 44 -16.69 19.76 -0.86
CA TRP A 44 -16.14 21.08 -1.12
C TRP A 44 -15.87 21.84 0.18
N GLU A 45 -16.80 21.81 1.16
CA GLU A 45 -16.61 22.42 2.49
C GLU A 45 -15.40 21.86 3.22
N LEU A 46 -15.20 20.53 3.17
CA LEU A 46 -14.03 19.88 3.76
C LEU A 46 -12.71 20.32 3.13
N GLN A 47 -12.71 20.56 1.82
CA GLN A 47 -11.50 20.97 1.09
C GLN A 47 -11.18 22.45 1.27
N VAL A 48 -12.19 23.31 1.27
CA VAL A 48 -12.02 24.77 1.30
C VAL A 48 -12.06 25.34 2.73
N GLY A 49 -12.62 24.60 3.70
CA GLY A 49 -12.68 24.97 5.09
C GLY A 49 -13.72 26.05 5.44
N ARG A 50 -14.69 26.29 4.56
CA ARG A 50 -15.82 27.22 4.78
C ARG A 50 -17.06 26.73 4.06
N SER A 51 -18.23 27.20 4.46
CA SER A 51 -19.46 26.93 3.71
C SER A 51 -19.47 27.65 2.35
N PRO A 52 -20.02 27.01 1.29
CA PRO A 52 -20.06 27.58 -0.05
C PRO A 52 -21.06 28.73 -0.16
N THR A 53 -20.72 29.72 -0.96
CA THR A 53 -21.63 30.76 -1.38
C THR A 53 -22.59 30.24 -2.47
N LYS A 54 -23.63 31.03 -2.81
CA LYS A 54 -24.51 30.66 -3.93
C LYS A 54 -23.77 30.53 -5.27
N GLU A 55 -22.72 31.30 -5.47
CA GLU A 55 -21.87 31.24 -6.65
C GLU A 55 -21.00 29.96 -6.66
N ASP A 56 -20.44 29.60 -5.50
CA ASP A 56 -19.70 28.32 -5.35
C ASP A 56 -20.61 27.13 -5.65
N ILE A 57 -21.84 27.11 -5.13
CA ILE A 57 -22.82 26.03 -5.41
C ILE A 57 -23.14 25.95 -6.89
N LYS A 58 -23.36 27.10 -7.53
CA LYS A 58 -23.60 27.13 -8.98
C LYS A 58 -22.42 26.54 -9.76
N ASN A 59 -21.20 26.93 -9.42
CA ASN A 59 -20.00 26.41 -10.07
C ASN A 59 -19.83 24.90 -9.83
N ILE A 60 -20.12 24.39 -8.64
CA ILE A 60 -20.12 22.94 -8.34
C ILE A 60 -21.10 22.21 -9.28
N ILE A 61 -22.32 22.71 -9.42
CA ILE A 61 -23.34 22.10 -10.27
C ILE A 61 -22.93 22.18 -11.75
N ASP A 62 -22.44 23.33 -12.22
CA ASP A 62 -21.99 23.52 -13.60
C ASP A 62 -20.82 22.58 -13.95
N ASP A 63 -19.88 22.37 -13.01
CA ASP A 63 -18.77 21.44 -13.20
C ASP A 63 -19.23 19.98 -13.30
N VAL A 64 -20.18 19.56 -12.46
CA VAL A 64 -20.76 18.19 -12.53
C VAL A 64 -21.49 17.96 -13.82
N ILE A 65 -22.33 18.93 -14.25
CA ILE A 65 -23.03 18.84 -15.54
C ILE A 65 -22.02 18.72 -16.69
N LYS A 66 -20.97 19.53 -16.68
CA LYS A 66 -19.92 19.48 -17.69
C LYS A 66 -19.20 18.14 -17.70
N GLU A 67 -18.87 17.58 -16.55
CA GLU A 67 -18.24 16.28 -16.43
C GLU A 67 -19.14 15.19 -17.00
N GLU A 68 -20.43 15.17 -16.67
CA GLU A 68 -21.39 14.19 -17.19
C GLU A 68 -21.59 14.30 -18.71
N ILE A 69 -21.66 15.53 -19.27
CA ILE A 69 -21.73 15.73 -20.72
C ILE A 69 -20.48 15.14 -21.40
N LEU A 70 -19.29 15.45 -20.89
CA LEU A 70 -18.04 14.97 -21.47
C LEU A 70 -17.91 13.45 -21.33
N TYR A 71 -18.35 12.87 -20.22
CA TYR A 71 -18.36 11.44 -19.99
C TYR A 71 -19.26 10.71 -21.00
N ARG A 72 -20.51 11.15 -21.17
CA ARG A 72 -21.43 10.55 -22.15
C ARG A 72 -20.90 10.67 -23.59
N GLU A 73 -20.34 11.82 -23.94
CA GLU A 73 -19.73 12.00 -25.25
C GLU A 73 -18.50 11.11 -25.44
N ALA A 74 -17.67 10.91 -24.42
CA ALA A 74 -16.54 9.99 -24.47
C ALA A 74 -16.99 8.54 -24.69
N LEU A 75 -18.06 8.09 -24.02
CA LEU A 75 -18.65 6.77 -24.25
C LEU A 75 -19.20 6.63 -25.67
N ARG A 76 -19.89 7.66 -26.17
CA ARG A 76 -20.43 7.69 -27.57
C ARG A 76 -19.30 7.57 -28.61
N LEU A 77 -18.13 8.14 -28.31
CA LEU A 77 -16.94 8.06 -29.16
C LEU A 77 -16.10 6.80 -28.91
N ASN A 78 -16.53 5.90 -27.99
CA ASN A 78 -15.83 4.68 -27.62
C ASN A 78 -14.42 4.93 -27.06
N LEU A 79 -14.19 6.06 -26.38
CA LEU A 79 -12.87 6.40 -25.82
C LEU A 79 -12.50 5.54 -24.60
N ASP A 80 -13.45 4.83 -24.02
CA ASP A 80 -13.28 3.85 -22.94
C ASP A 80 -12.75 2.50 -23.45
N LEU A 81 -12.94 2.20 -24.75
CA LEU A 81 -12.51 0.94 -25.34
C LEU A 81 -10.99 0.93 -25.48
N GLU A 82 -10.38 -0.20 -25.04
CA GLU A 82 -8.93 -0.45 -25.08
C GLU A 82 -8.07 0.49 -24.20
N ASP A 83 -8.65 1.49 -23.54
CA ASP A 83 -7.92 2.32 -22.60
C ASP A 83 -7.57 1.52 -21.33
N ARG A 84 -6.25 1.33 -21.10
CA ARG A 84 -5.74 0.57 -19.96
C ARG A 84 -5.98 1.27 -18.62
N ILE A 85 -6.07 2.60 -18.61
CA ILE A 85 -6.30 3.39 -17.39
C ILE A 85 -7.74 3.20 -16.93
N ILE A 86 -8.69 3.34 -17.87
CA ILE A 86 -10.12 3.12 -17.62
C ILE A 86 -10.37 1.67 -17.18
N LYS A 87 -9.84 0.68 -17.92
CA LYS A 87 -9.95 -0.74 -17.56
C LYS A 87 -9.42 -1.02 -16.15
N ARG A 88 -8.24 -0.48 -15.83
CA ARG A 88 -7.65 -0.62 -14.50
C ARG A 88 -8.51 0.02 -13.41
N ARG A 89 -9.06 1.20 -13.68
CA ARG A 89 -9.92 1.91 -12.72
C ARG A 89 -11.22 1.18 -12.43
N LEU A 90 -11.86 0.64 -13.47
CA LEU A 90 -13.07 -0.18 -13.34
C LEU A 90 -12.78 -1.49 -12.58
N ALA A 91 -11.67 -2.16 -12.88
CA ALA A 91 -11.25 -3.35 -12.16
C ALA A 91 -11.02 -3.05 -10.67
N GLN A 92 -10.32 -1.94 -10.34
CA GLN A 92 -10.14 -1.50 -8.95
C GLN A 92 -11.48 -1.22 -8.27
N LYS A 93 -12.42 -0.56 -8.96
CA LYS A 93 -13.75 -0.26 -8.41
C LYS A 93 -14.52 -1.55 -8.04
N ILE A 94 -14.46 -2.57 -8.89
CA ILE A 94 -15.07 -3.88 -8.59
C ILE A 94 -14.38 -4.55 -7.40
N SER A 95 -13.03 -4.50 -7.31
CA SER A 95 -12.30 -5.04 -6.15
C SER A 95 -12.76 -4.37 -4.85
N PHE A 96 -12.82 -3.03 -4.82
CA PHE A 96 -13.30 -2.30 -3.64
C PHE A 96 -14.73 -2.65 -3.25
N LEU A 97 -15.65 -2.73 -4.23
CA LEU A 97 -17.05 -3.11 -3.95
C LEU A 97 -17.16 -4.51 -3.32
N ARG A 98 -16.24 -5.42 -3.64
CA ARG A 98 -16.20 -6.76 -3.04
C ARG A 98 -15.53 -6.78 -1.67
N GLU A 99 -14.49 -5.99 -1.48
CA GLU A 99 -13.81 -5.83 -0.20
C GLU A 99 -14.67 -5.12 0.86
N GLU A 100 -15.57 -4.21 0.44
CA GLU A 100 -16.54 -3.52 1.31
C GLU A 100 -17.72 -4.41 1.73
N THR A 101 -17.83 -5.63 1.18
CA THR A 101 -18.84 -6.57 1.63
C THR A 101 -18.66 -6.80 3.13
N SER A 102 -19.71 -6.54 3.92
CA SER A 102 -19.70 -6.52 5.38
C SER A 102 -19.05 -7.78 5.96
N ILE A 103 -17.78 -7.67 6.37
CA ILE A 103 -17.09 -8.70 7.15
C ILE A 103 -17.59 -8.53 8.58
N ALA A 104 -18.18 -9.60 9.14
CA ALA A 104 -18.61 -9.58 10.53
C ALA A 104 -17.40 -9.32 11.46
N PRO A 105 -17.58 -8.56 12.54
CA PRO A 105 -16.51 -8.39 13.51
C PRO A 105 -16.08 -9.76 14.06
N PRO A 106 -14.75 -10.04 14.07
CA PRO A 106 -14.24 -11.31 14.59
C PRO A 106 -14.52 -11.43 16.09
N ASP A 107 -14.85 -12.64 16.52
CA ASP A 107 -14.90 -12.93 17.94
C ASP A 107 -13.48 -13.12 18.52
N LEU A 108 -13.40 -13.22 19.86
CA LEU A 108 -12.11 -13.35 20.54
C LEU A 108 -11.39 -14.66 20.20
N ALA A 109 -12.11 -15.75 19.92
CA ALA A 109 -11.52 -17.05 19.57
C ALA A 109 -10.94 -17.03 18.15
N GLU A 110 -11.60 -16.36 17.22
CA GLU A 110 -11.12 -16.15 15.86
C GLU A 110 -9.84 -15.30 15.86
N LEU A 111 -9.83 -14.20 16.64
CA LEU A 111 -8.62 -13.37 16.78
C LEU A 111 -7.47 -14.14 17.44
N GLN A 112 -7.75 -14.97 18.44
CA GLN A 112 -6.73 -15.77 19.08
C GLN A 112 -6.12 -16.78 18.08
N THR A 113 -6.96 -17.45 17.32
CA THR A 113 -6.53 -18.40 16.28
C THR A 113 -5.70 -17.72 15.19
N PHE A 114 -6.15 -16.55 14.76
CA PHE A 114 -5.43 -15.75 13.76
C PHE A 114 -4.05 -15.31 14.29
N PHE A 115 -4.00 -14.78 15.49
CA PHE A 115 -2.78 -14.36 16.17
C PHE A 115 -1.77 -15.51 16.30
N GLU A 116 -2.21 -16.69 16.80
CA GLU A 116 -1.34 -17.85 16.97
C GLU A 116 -0.77 -18.36 15.65
N ARG A 117 -1.57 -18.35 14.58
CA ARG A 117 -1.13 -18.74 13.25
C ARG A 117 -0.08 -17.79 12.68
N ASN A 118 -0.20 -16.50 12.97
CA ASN A 118 0.66 -15.44 12.45
C ASN A 118 1.61 -14.87 13.53
N LEU A 119 1.91 -15.63 14.57
CA LEU A 119 2.64 -15.15 15.75
C LEU A 119 3.97 -14.47 15.41
N ASN A 120 4.68 -14.97 14.41
CA ASN A 120 5.96 -14.43 13.97
C ASN A 120 5.88 -12.98 13.47
N ASP A 121 4.72 -12.53 12.95
CA ASP A 121 4.51 -11.18 12.43
C ASP A 121 4.31 -10.15 13.57
N TYR A 122 4.13 -10.65 14.78
CA TYR A 122 3.91 -9.84 16.00
C TYR A 122 5.09 -9.86 16.96
N VAL A 123 6.09 -10.70 16.72
CA VAL A 123 7.30 -10.71 17.54
C VAL A 123 8.06 -9.40 17.37
N TYR A 124 8.36 -8.74 18.47
CA TYR A 124 9.28 -7.61 18.49
C TYR A 124 10.71 -8.17 18.44
N PRO A 125 11.48 -7.86 17.39
CA PRO A 125 12.84 -8.36 17.27
C PRO A 125 13.74 -7.74 18.32
N GLU A 126 14.84 -8.41 18.63
CA GLU A 126 15.90 -7.84 19.43
C GLU A 126 16.48 -6.58 18.78
N LYS A 127 16.88 -5.62 19.60
CA LYS A 127 17.42 -4.33 19.17
C LYS A 127 18.71 -4.01 19.90
N TYR A 128 19.61 -3.36 19.19
CA TYR A 128 20.94 -3.05 19.65
C TYR A 128 21.20 -1.56 19.63
N THR A 129 21.87 -1.07 20.67
CA THR A 129 22.38 0.31 20.73
C THR A 129 23.89 0.24 20.75
N PHE A 130 24.54 0.91 19.81
CA PHE A 130 25.99 0.91 19.68
C PHE A 130 26.52 2.24 19.18
N THR A 131 27.81 2.47 19.43
CA THR A 131 28.58 3.55 18.84
C THR A 131 29.76 2.99 18.07
N HIS A 132 30.25 3.71 17.06
CA HIS A 132 31.38 3.24 16.28
C HIS A 132 32.31 4.36 15.80
N TYR A 133 33.51 3.98 15.38
CA TYR A 133 34.44 4.79 14.62
C TYR A 133 34.70 4.14 13.27
N TYR A 134 34.58 4.93 12.22
CA TYR A 134 34.67 4.48 10.83
C TYR A 134 36.02 4.82 10.19
N PHE A 135 36.54 3.92 9.37
CA PHE A 135 37.78 4.04 8.62
C PHE A 135 37.52 3.60 7.17
N SER A 136 37.54 4.56 6.23
CA SER A 136 37.30 4.31 4.82
C SER A 136 38.33 3.35 4.23
N SER A 137 37.87 2.44 3.36
CA SER A 137 38.72 1.49 2.64
C SER A 137 39.79 2.18 1.78
N ASP A 138 39.50 3.37 1.26
CA ASP A 138 40.35 4.13 0.31
C ASP A 138 41.67 4.62 0.91
N ARG A 139 41.81 4.62 2.23
CA ARG A 139 42.94 5.22 2.95
C ARG A 139 43.60 4.23 3.92
N ASN A 140 43.87 3.02 3.47
CA ASN A 140 44.38 1.96 4.37
C ASN A 140 43.52 1.74 5.61
N GLY A 141 42.19 1.75 5.46
CA GLY A 141 41.23 1.72 6.56
C GLY A 141 41.45 0.59 7.56
N LYS A 142 41.77 -0.62 7.07
CA LYS A 142 42.03 -1.77 7.95
C LYS A 142 43.21 -1.52 8.90
N GLN A 143 44.33 -1.02 8.37
CA GLN A 143 45.53 -0.74 9.16
C GLN A 143 45.25 0.39 10.17
N ARG A 144 44.62 1.47 9.73
CA ARG A 144 44.23 2.59 10.60
C ARG A 144 43.29 2.15 11.74
N ALA A 145 42.32 1.30 11.43
CA ALA A 145 41.44 0.73 12.43
C ALA A 145 42.19 -0.19 13.43
N GLN A 146 43.15 -0.99 12.95
CA GLN A 146 44.00 -1.81 13.82
C GLN A 146 44.88 -0.96 14.74
N GLU A 147 45.46 0.11 14.23
CA GLU A 147 46.27 1.06 15.03
C GLU A 147 45.38 1.77 16.06
N ALA A 148 44.19 2.20 15.67
CA ALA A 148 43.22 2.82 16.55
C ALA A 148 42.76 1.88 17.66
N MET A 149 42.55 0.57 17.38
CA MET A 149 42.20 -0.44 18.38
C MET A 149 43.25 -0.59 19.50
N LYS A 150 44.51 -0.35 19.20
CA LYS A 150 45.59 -0.46 20.22
C LYS A 150 45.57 0.66 21.23
N ILE A 151 45.03 1.80 20.88
CA ILE A 151 45.08 3.02 21.70
C ILE A 151 43.73 3.48 22.21
N ILE A 152 42.62 2.89 21.70
CA ILE A 152 41.28 3.32 22.06
C ILE A 152 40.96 2.99 23.51
N THR A 153 40.55 4.00 24.22
CA THR A 153 39.95 3.89 25.58
C THR A 153 38.84 4.94 25.64
N ASP A 154 38.00 4.93 26.67
CA ASP A 154 36.96 5.94 26.84
C ASP A 154 37.54 7.36 27.00
N ASN A 155 38.77 7.49 27.45
CA ASN A 155 39.48 8.75 27.61
C ASN A 155 40.41 9.11 26.43
N ASN A 156 40.65 8.16 25.49
CA ASN A 156 41.50 8.35 24.33
C ASN A 156 40.80 7.86 23.08
N LEU A 157 40.11 8.77 22.38
CA LEU A 157 39.29 8.48 21.24
C LEU A 157 40.11 8.60 19.94
N PRO A 158 39.99 7.65 19.00
CA PRO A 158 40.75 7.68 17.76
C PRO A 158 40.22 8.73 16.80
N LYS A 159 41.12 9.27 15.97
CA LYS A 159 40.74 10.07 14.84
C LYS A 159 40.20 9.16 13.75
N SER A 160 38.92 9.27 13.44
CA SER A 160 38.20 8.48 12.45
C SER A 160 37.72 9.31 11.27
N ASP A 161 37.30 8.65 10.21
CA ASP A 161 36.65 9.31 9.09
C ASP A 161 35.17 9.61 9.42
N PRO A 162 34.54 10.60 8.78
CA PRO A 162 33.11 10.82 8.92
C PRO A 162 32.33 9.67 8.25
N PHE A 163 31.27 9.21 8.90
CA PHE A 163 30.38 8.19 8.34
C PHE A 163 29.00 8.79 8.02
N MET A 164 28.48 8.50 6.83
CA MET A 164 27.28 9.16 6.31
C MET A 164 26.02 8.92 7.14
N LEU A 165 25.92 7.74 7.79
CA LEU A 165 24.78 7.39 8.63
C LEU A 165 24.95 7.81 10.10
N GLY A 166 26.03 8.55 10.43
CA GLY A 166 26.31 9.02 11.76
C GLY A 166 27.19 8.07 12.59
N LYS A 167 27.30 8.33 13.88
CA LYS A 167 28.21 7.63 14.80
C LYS A 167 27.48 6.73 15.79
N ASN A 168 26.29 7.12 16.20
CA ASN A 168 25.52 6.46 17.26
C ASN A 168 24.24 5.88 16.69
N PHE A 169 23.99 4.61 16.98
CA PHE A 169 22.82 3.88 16.55
C PHE A 169 22.05 3.42 17.78
N VAL A 170 20.78 3.78 17.87
CA VAL A 170 19.93 3.51 19.02
C VAL A 170 18.81 2.58 18.59
N GLU A 171 18.64 1.48 19.34
CA GLU A 171 17.55 0.51 19.17
C GLU A 171 17.36 -0.01 17.74
N LYS A 172 18.47 -0.37 17.08
CA LYS A 172 18.46 -0.94 15.74
C LYS A 172 18.29 -2.45 15.77
N SER A 173 17.37 -2.98 14.98
CA SER A 173 17.25 -4.43 14.74
C SER A 173 18.44 -4.95 13.93
N ILE A 174 18.71 -6.26 13.98
CA ILE A 174 19.75 -6.89 13.15
C ILE A 174 19.50 -6.59 11.68
N PHE A 175 18.25 -6.69 11.20
CA PHE A 175 17.87 -6.40 9.81
C PHE A 175 18.23 -4.96 9.39
N GLU A 176 17.95 -3.97 10.25
CA GLU A 176 18.32 -2.58 9.97
C GLU A 176 19.85 -2.41 9.92
N ILE A 177 20.60 -3.09 10.83
CA ILE A 177 22.06 -3.04 10.86
C ILE A 177 22.65 -3.71 9.61
N GLU A 178 22.13 -4.86 9.20
CA GLU A 178 22.53 -5.55 7.97
C GLU A 178 22.28 -4.71 6.72
N ARG A 179 21.10 -4.10 6.63
CA ARG A 179 20.77 -3.18 5.53
C ARG A 179 21.73 -1.99 5.47
N ASP A 180 22.07 -1.42 6.62
CA ASP A 180 22.85 -0.18 6.73
C ASP A 180 24.36 -0.43 6.63
N PHE A 181 24.88 -1.61 7.00
CA PHE A 181 26.32 -1.92 7.07
C PHE A 181 26.75 -3.16 6.27
N GLY A 182 25.81 -4.01 5.88
CA GLY A 182 26.05 -5.31 5.28
C GLY A 182 26.13 -6.45 6.30
N ASP A 183 25.88 -7.68 5.85
CA ASP A 183 25.73 -8.90 6.65
C ASP A 183 26.94 -9.19 7.57
N LYS A 184 28.16 -9.03 7.06
CA LYS A 184 29.39 -9.28 7.83
C LYS A 184 29.55 -8.38 9.04
N PHE A 185 28.91 -7.22 9.02
CA PHE A 185 29.03 -6.28 10.12
C PHE A 185 28.32 -6.77 11.38
N THR A 186 27.30 -7.62 11.27
CA THR A 186 26.50 -8.10 12.41
C THR A 186 27.12 -9.29 13.15
N GLU A 187 28.23 -9.86 12.67
CA GLU A 187 28.89 -11.03 13.32
C GLU A 187 29.18 -10.81 14.79
N PHE A 188 29.53 -9.59 15.24
CA PHE A 188 29.80 -9.29 16.63
C PHE A 188 28.54 -9.30 17.53
N LEU A 189 27.37 -9.33 16.96
CA LEU A 189 26.09 -9.38 17.68
C LEU A 189 25.68 -10.81 18.07
N TYR A 190 26.30 -11.85 17.48
CA TYR A 190 25.99 -13.24 17.83
C TYR A 190 26.48 -13.62 19.23
N GLU A 191 27.61 -13.04 19.65
CA GLU A 191 28.13 -13.16 21.01
C GLU A 191 28.40 -11.75 21.59
N PRO A 192 27.33 -11.04 22.00
CA PRO A 192 27.42 -9.64 22.32
C PRO A 192 28.25 -9.37 23.58
N THR A 193 29.29 -8.55 23.46
CA THR A 193 30.09 -8.06 24.57
C THR A 193 29.84 -6.57 24.74
N PHE A 194 29.38 -6.18 25.92
CA PHE A 194 28.99 -4.80 26.22
C PHE A 194 30.15 -3.99 26.76
N ASP A 195 30.12 -2.69 26.49
CA ASP A 195 31.07 -1.68 26.99
C ASP A 195 32.54 -1.92 26.62
N VAL A 196 32.80 -2.79 25.64
CA VAL A 196 34.13 -3.09 25.13
C VAL A 196 34.21 -2.67 23.67
N TRP A 197 35.36 -2.09 23.29
CA TRP A 197 35.62 -1.77 21.88
C TRP A 197 36.02 -3.05 21.13
N LEU A 198 35.31 -3.36 20.06
CA LEU A 198 35.51 -4.52 19.20
C LEU A 198 35.91 -4.08 17.82
N GLY A 199 36.76 -4.84 17.17
CA GLY A 199 37.15 -4.56 15.78
C GLY A 199 38.60 -4.92 15.45
N PRO A 200 39.02 -4.58 14.22
CA PRO A 200 38.26 -3.95 13.15
C PRO A 200 37.20 -4.87 12.54
N ILE A 201 35.96 -4.40 12.46
CA ILE A 201 34.85 -5.07 11.84
C ILE A 201 34.65 -4.50 10.43
N GLN A 202 34.48 -5.37 9.44
CA GLN A 202 34.28 -4.97 8.05
C GLN A 202 32.80 -4.68 7.76
N SER A 203 32.54 -3.59 7.06
CA SER A 203 31.21 -3.29 6.48
C SER A 203 31.31 -3.14 4.95
N ALA A 204 30.21 -2.86 4.30
CA ALA A 204 30.16 -2.50 2.88
C ALA A 204 30.96 -1.24 2.55
N TYR A 205 31.24 -0.37 3.52
CA TYR A 205 31.90 0.93 3.35
C TYR A 205 33.38 0.94 3.74
N GLY A 206 33.79 0.02 4.62
CA GLY A 206 35.16 -0.01 5.13
C GLY A 206 35.26 -0.78 6.46
N TYR A 207 36.03 -0.21 7.40
CA TYR A 207 36.30 -0.86 8.68
C TYR A 207 35.80 0.01 9.84
N HIS A 208 35.32 -0.66 10.86
CA HIS A 208 34.74 -0.02 12.04
C HIS A 208 35.36 -0.58 13.32
N ILE A 209 35.45 0.27 14.31
CA ILE A 209 35.64 -0.12 15.71
C ILE A 209 34.31 0.17 16.39
N VAL A 210 33.68 -0.82 16.99
CA VAL A 210 32.33 -0.75 17.52
C VAL A 210 32.33 -0.98 19.02
N LYS A 211 31.51 -0.25 19.76
CA LYS A 211 31.21 -0.49 21.16
C LYS A 211 29.71 -0.69 21.33
N LEU A 212 29.30 -1.88 21.71
CA LEU A 212 27.93 -2.20 22.04
C LEU A 212 27.57 -1.65 23.40
N LEU A 213 26.49 -0.89 23.50
CA LEU A 213 26.09 -0.18 24.72
C LEU A 213 24.87 -0.83 25.38
N ASN A 214 23.94 -1.34 24.60
CA ASN A 214 22.70 -1.95 25.10
C ASN A 214 22.12 -2.94 24.11
N LYS A 215 21.38 -3.91 24.65
CA LYS A 215 20.53 -4.84 23.88
C LYS A 215 19.13 -4.86 24.51
N ILE A 216 18.13 -4.76 23.71
CA ILE A 216 16.73 -5.06 24.06
C ILE A 216 16.46 -6.45 23.52
N GLU A 217 16.09 -7.38 24.38
CA GLU A 217 15.78 -8.75 23.96
C GLU A 217 14.50 -8.81 23.11
N SER A 218 14.44 -9.81 22.25
CA SER A 218 13.21 -10.09 21.49
C SER A 218 12.06 -10.38 22.45
N PHE A 219 10.89 -9.91 22.11
CA PHE A 219 9.69 -10.06 22.92
C PHE A 219 8.52 -10.57 22.08
N THR A 220 7.91 -11.65 22.53
CA THR A 220 6.66 -12.17 21.94
C THR A 220 5.47 -11.63 22.75
N PRO A 221 4.66 -10.74 22.17
CA PRO A 221 3.51 -10.18 22.87
C PRO A 221 2.41 -11.23 23.06
N ASN A 222 1.53 -11.00 24.01
CA ASN A 222 0.23 -11.67 24.04
C ASN A 222 -0.80 -10.93 23.20
N LEU A 223 -1.92 -11.59 22.84
CA LEU A 223 -2.96 -10.99 21.99
C LEU A 223 -3.44 -9.63 22.51
N ASN A 224 -3.63 -9.46 23.82
CA ASN A 224 -4.15 -8.21 24.37
C ASN A 224 -3.22 -7.00 24.11
N GLN A 225 -1.91 -7.25 24.01
CA GLN A 225 -0.93 -6.19 23.77
C GLN A 225 -0.88 -5.70 22.31
N VAL A 226 -1.37 -6.53 21.38
CA VAL A 226 -1.33 -6.25 19.93
C VAL A 226 -2.71 -6.38 19.29
N LYS A 227 -3.78 -6.42 20.08
CA LYS A 227 -5.14 -6.73 19.64
C LYS A 227 -5.59 -5.85 18.47
N GLU A 228 -5.39 -4.55 18.55
CA GLU A 228 -5.78 -3.62 17.48
C GLU A 228 -5.06 -3.91 16.16
N LYS A 229 -3.77 -4.24 16.23
CA LYS A 229 -3.02 -4.64 15.04
C LYS A 229 -3.52 -5.96 14.47
N VAL A 230 -3.77 -6.94 15.34
CA VAL A 230 -4.31 -8.26 14.95
C VAL A 230 -5.69 -8.13 14.29
N GLU A 231 -6.57 -7.27 14.81
CA GLU A 231 -7.87 -6.96 14.21
C GLU A 231 -7.72 -6.38 12.80
N VAL A 232 -6.84 -5.41 12.62
CA VAL A 232 -6.58 -4.81 11.30
C VAL A 232 -6.06 -5.86 10.31
N ASP A 233 -5.07 -6.65 10.71
CA ASP A 233 -4.47 -7.68 9.87
C ASP A 233 -5.48 -8.78 9.53
N PHE A 234 -6.36 -9.17 10.47
CA PHE A 234 -7.46 -10.08 10.26
C PHE A 234 -8.42 -9.56 9.18
N TYR A 235 -8.88 -8.30 9.30
CA TYR A 235 -9.77 -7.71 8.30
C TYR A 235 -9.11 -7.62 6.91
N LEU A 236 -7.83 -7.32 6.84
CA LEU A 236 -7.10 -7.28 5.57
C LEU A 236 -7.05 -8.67 4.91
N GLU A 237 -6.80 -9.73 5.71
CA GLU A 237 -6.79 -11.09 5.19
C GLU A 237 -8.18 -11.55 4.73
N GLU A 238 -9.23 -11.25 5.50
CA GLU A 238 -10.62 -11.61 5.13
C GLU A 238 -11.09 -10.87 3.87
N LYS A 239 -10.73 -9.60 3.71
CA LYS A 239 -10.97 -8.84 2.47
C LYS A 239 -10.28 -9.49 1.26
N GLN A 240 -9.02 -9.87 1.43
CA GLN A 240 -8.27 -10.55 0.37
C GLN A 240 -8.91 -11.90 0.01
N LYS A 241 -9.30 -12.71 0.99
CA LYS A 241 -10.00 -13.99 0.76
C LYS A 241 -11.33 -13.80 0.02
N THR A 242 -12.07 -12.76 0.37
CA THR A 242 -13.34 -12.43 -0.29
C THR A 242 -13.12 -12.09 -1.76
N LEU A 243 -12.11 -11.28 -2.06
CA LEU A 243 -11.73 -10.94 -3.43
C LEU A 243 -11.24 -12.17 -4.21
N ASP A 244 -10.36 -12.98 -3.60
CA ASP A 244 -9.83 -14.20 -4.23
C ASP A 244 -10.94 -15.21 -4.55
N SER A 245 -11.88 -15.40 -3.63
CA SER A 245 -13.04 -16.29 -3.83
C SER A 245 -13.91 -15.79 -4.99
N TYR A 246 -14.14 -14.49 -5.07
CA TYR A 246 -14.88 -13.89 -6.17
C TYR A 246 -14.15 -14.03 -7.50
N LEU A 247 -12.83 -13.86 -7.53
CA LEU A 247 -12.03 -14.06 -8.74
C LEU A 247 -12.01 -15.53 -9.19
N ILE A 248 -12.03 -16.48 -8.27
CA ILE A 248 -12.18 -17.92 -8.60
C ILE A 248 -13.52 -18.16 -9.27
N GLU A 249 -14.63 -17.65 -8.69
CA GLU A 249 -15.97 -17.76 -9.28
C GLU A 249 -16.03 -17.14 -10.69
N LEU A 250 -15.39 -15.99 -10.89
CA LEU A 250 -15.35 -15.35 -12.20
C LEU A 250 -14.52 -16.13 -13.22
N ARG A 251 -13.42 -16.77 -12.82
CA ARG A 251 -12.58 -17.56 -13.72
C ARG A 251 -13.33 -18.72 -14.38
N ASP A 252 -14.33 -19.27 -13.73
CA ASP A 252 -15.18 -20.31 -14.32
C ASP A 252 -16.08 -19.76 -15.43
N LYS A 253 -16.34 -18.45 -15.45
CA LYS A 253 -17.15 -17.77 -16.46
C LYS A 253 -16.34 -17.22 -17.64
N TYR A 254 -15.05 -16.96 -17.43
CA TYR A 254 -14.18 -16.33 -18.43
C TYR A 254 -13.07 -17.27 -18.86
N LEU A 255 -13.00 -17.56 -20.17
CA LEU A 255 -11.93 -18.33 -20.77
C LEU A 255 -10.76 -17.39 -21.09
N SER A 256 -9.59 -17.63 -20.50
CA SER A 256 -8.36 -16.93 -20.85
C SER A 256 -7.52 -17.75 -21.85
N LEU A 257 -7.28 -17.20 -23.03
CA LEU A 257 -6.40 -17.75 -24.04
C LEU A 257 -5.17 -16.86 -24.14
N ILE A 258 -3.98 -17.47 -23.93
CA ILE A 258 -2.71 -16.76 -24.07
C ILE A 258 -2.00 -17.39 -25.29
N HIS A 259 -1.80 -16.58 -26.32
CA HIS A 259 -0.93 -16.94 -27.45
C HIS A 259 0.44 -16.34 -27.18
N ILE A 260 1.42 -17.20 -26.92
CA ILE A 260 2.83 -16.83 -26.75
C ILE A 260 3.56 -17.08 -28.07
#